data_657d6115306aba7f4438b41ca6d691bd
#
_entry.id   657d6115306aba7f4438b41ca6d691bd
#
_cell.length_a   1.000
_cell.length_b   1.000
_cell.length_c   1.000
_cell.angle_alpha   90.00
_cell.angle_beta   90.00
_cell.angle_gamma   90.00
#
_symmetry.space_group_name_H-M   'P 1'
#
loop_
_entity.id
_entity.type
_entity.pdbx_description
1 polymer ?
#
loop_
_entity_poly.entity_id
_entity_poly.type
_entity_poly.pdbx_seq_one_letter_code
_entity_poly.pdbx_strand_id
1 'polypeptide(L)'
;AGYEPLALLCERKHITGDAATIIERCGNIPVYTGKRELLATLTGYTLTRGVLCAMRRPKPHSIEEICREARRIVVIDGVVDATNIGAIFRSAAALGIDAVLLTPTSCPLNRRAVRVSMGSVFLVPWTWLDTTFSKLHDLGFRTAAMALTDHSISIDNPLLATEPKLAIIMGTEGDGLSYETIAEADYVVRIPMSHDVDSLNVAAAAAVAFWQLRAPDSNK
;
A
#
# COMPACT_ATOMS: atom_id res chain seq x y z
N ALA A 1 -5.56 14.04 5.25
CA ALA A 1 -4.55 13.05 5.66
C ALA A 1 -3.53 13.61 6.67
N GLY A 2 -3.63 14.90 7.06
CA GLY A 2 -2.77 15.48 8.12
C GLY A 2 -1.32 15.75 7.75
N TYR A 3 -0.94 15.67 6.48
CA TYR A 3 0.42 16.00 6.05
C TYR A 3 0.61 17.52 5.98
N GLU A 4 1.72 18.00 6.53
CA GLU A 4 2.08 19.43 6.56
C GLU A 4 2.78 19.83 5.25
N PRO A 5 2.23 20.77 4.46
CA PRO A 5 2.90 21.28 3.27
C PRO A 5 4.08 22.18 3.67
N LEU A 6 5.23 22.00 3.00
CA LEU A 6 6.46 22.75 3.25
C LEU A 6 6.77 23.75 2.14
N ALA A 7 6.51 23.39 0.90
CA ALA A 7 6.76 24.23 -0.26
C ALA A 7 5.98 23.74 -1.48
N LEU A 8 5.68 24.64 -2.40
CA LEU A 8 5.07 24.35 -3.69
C LEU A 8 6.04 24.68 -4.83
N LEU A 9 5.94 23.91 -5.93
CA LEU A 9 6.68 24.14 -7.16
C LEU A 9 5.75 24.01 -8.35
N CYS A 10 5.64 25.06 -9.19
CA CYS A 10 4.79 25.05 -10.37
C CYS A 10 5.30 25.97 -11.48
N GLU A 11 4.77 25.84 -12.70
CA GLU A 11 4.96 26.85 -13.73
C GLU A 11 4.21 28.13 -13.33
N ARG A 12 4.79 29.31 -13.68
CA ARG A 12 4.21 30.62 -13.31
C ARG A 12 2.74 30.78 -13.71
N LYS A 13 2.34 30.21 -14.87
CA LYS A 13 0.95 30.29 -15.37
C LYS A 13 -0.07 29.63 -14.46
N HIS A 14 0.35 28.68 -13.61
CA HIS A 14 -0.54 27.96 -12.71
C HIS A 14 -0.85 28.71 -11.42
N ILE A 15 -0.09 29.76 -11.07
CA ILE A 15 -0.29 30.52 -9.82
C ILE A 15 -1.70 31.10 -9.75
N THR A 16 -2.18 31.66 -10.84
CA THR A 16 -3.52 32.24 -10.98
C THR A 16 -4.53 31.29 -11.61
N GLY A 17 -4.12 30.06 -11.93
CA GLY A 17 -4.93 29.01 -12.53
C GLY A 17 -5.08 27.80 -11.59
N ASP A 18 -4.71 26.63 -12.08
CA ASP A 18 -4.93 25.32 -11.39
C ASP A 18 -4.30 25.25 -10.00
N ALA A 19 -3.26 26.04 -9.72
CA ALA A 19 -2.56 26.06 -8.44
C ALA A 19 -3.17 27.04 -7.42
N ALA A 20 -3.99 28.00 -7.85
CA ALA A 20 -4.46 29.10 -6.99
C ALA A 20 -5.14 28.58 -5.69
N THR A 21 -6.10 27.69 -5.82
CA THR A 21 -6.82 27.12 -4.67
C THR A 21 -5.89 26.30 -3.76
N ILE A 22 -4.90 25.61 -4.34
CA ILE A 22 -3.93 24.82 -3.56
C ILE A 22 -3.02 25.76 -2.79
N ILE A 23 -2.52 26.84 -3.42
CA ILE A 23 -1.67 27.85 -2.80
C ILE A 23 -2.41 28.50 -1.62
N GLU A 24 -3.65 28.91 -1.83
CA GLU A 24 -4.49 29.50 -0.79
C GLU A 24 -4.67 28.56 0.42
N ARG A 25 -4.97 27.27 0.18
CA ARG A 25 -5.13 26.27 1.22
C ARG A 25 -3.85 25.96 1.99
N CYS A 26 -2.69 26.07 1.35
CA CYS A 26 -1.40 25.84 1.99
C CYS A 26 -0.93 27.01 2.86
N GLY A 27 -1.56 28.19 2.77
CA GLY A 27 -1.22 29.35 3.58
C GLY A 27 0.14 29.94 3.23
N ASN A 28 0.86 30.41 4.24
CA ASN A 28 2.11 31.14 4.06
C ASN A 28 3.33 30.21 3.95
N ILE A 29 3.41 29.42 2.87
CA ILE A 29 4.57 28.60 2.52
C ILE A 29 5.24 29.10 1.24
N PRO A 30 6.54 28.80 1.01
CA PRO A 30 7.23 29.18 -0.21
C PRO A 30 6.58 28.57 -1.47
N VAL A 31 6.35 29.39 -2.48
CA VAL A 31 5.88 28.96 -3.80
C VAL A 31 6.97 29.26 -4.83
N TYR A 32 7.69 28.23 -5.24
CA TYR A 32 8.74 28.34 -6.25
C TYR A 32 8.13 28.22 -7.65
N THR A 33 8.59 29.10 -8.56
CA THR A 33 8.10 29.12 -9.94
C THR A 33 9.23 29.20 -10.96
N GLY A 34 9.00 28.61 -12.10
CA GLY A 34 9.96 28.66 -13.21
C GLY A 34 9.30 28.35 -14.55
N LYS A 35 10.11 28.41 -15.62
CA LYS A 35 9.72 27.86 -16.92
C LYS A 35 9.76 26.33 -16.87
N ARG A 36 8.96 25.69 -17.71
CA ARG A 36 8.83 24.23 -17.78
C ARG A 36 10.19 23.52 -17.89
N GLU A 37 11.07 24.02 -18.74
CA GLU A 37 12.39 23.44 -18.99
C GLU A 37 13.26 23.48 -17.72
N LEU A 38 13.27 24.62 -17.01
CA LEU A 38 13.99 24.77 -15.76
C LEU A 38 13.44 23.83 -14.68
N LEU A 39 12.12 23.75 -14.57
CA LEU A 39 11.49 22.84 -13.61
C LEU A 39 11.80 21.36 -13.94
N ALA A 40 11.81 20.99 -15.21
CA ALA A 40 12.17 19.64 -15.65
C ALA A 40 13.62 19.29 -15.30
N THR A 41 14.55 20.24 -15.42
CA THR A 41 15.95 20.05 -15.01
C THR A 41 16.06 19.81 -13.49
N LEU A 42 15.31 20.57 -12.68
CA LEU A 42 15.33 20.43 -11.22
C LEU A 42 14.69 19.12 -10.74
N THR A 43 13.63 18.68 -11.40
CA THR A 43 12.85 17.51 -10.95
C THR A 43 13.27 16.20 -11.61
N GLY A 44 14.06 16.26 -12.69
CA GLY A 44 14.44 15.11 -13.50
C GLY A 44 13.33 14.59 -14.43
N TYR A 45 12.22 15.31 -14.54
CA TYR A 45 11.09 14.96 -15.44
C TYR A 45 10.24 16.19 -15.75
N THR A 46 9.50 16.17 -16.87
CA THR A 46 8.59 17.24 -17.24
C THR A 46 7.32 17.19 -16.38
N LEU A 47 7.00 18.31 -15.72
CA LEU A 47 5.74 18.48 -15.01
C LEU A 47 4.59 18.56 -16.01
N THR A 48 3.76 17.55 -16.06
CA THR A 48 2.62 17.48 -16.99
C THR A 48 1.31 18.01 -16.39
N ARG A 49 1.25 18.15 -15.06
CA ARG A 49 0.08 18.67 -14.34
C ARG A 49 0.51 19.55 -13.19
N GLY A 50 0.07 20.79 -13.24
CA GLY A 50 -0.05 21.81 -12.21
C GLY A 50 1.11 21.98 -11.25
N VAL A 51 1.09 21.29 -10.14
CA VAL A 51 1.85 21.63 -8.95
C VAL A 51 2.51 20.41 -8.34
N LEU A 52 3.74 20.56 -7.84
CA LEU A 52 4.36 19.67 -6.87
C LEU A 52 4.29 20.32 -5.49
N CYS A 53 4.05 19.50 -4.47
CA CYS A 53 4.09 19.90 -3.09
C CYS A 53 5.12 19.04 -2.34
N ALA A 54 6.09 19.70 -1.71
CA ALA A 54 6.92 19.07 -0.71
C ALA A 54 6.17 19.05 0.61
N MET A 55 6.05 17.88 1.22
CA MET A 55 5.34 17.69 2.48
C MET A 55 6.23 17.07 3.54
N ARG A 56 6.02 17.43 4.78
CA ARG A 56 6.69 16.79 5.91
C ARG A 56 6.17 15.36 6.06
N ARG A 57 7.07 14.41 6.18
CA ARG A 57 6.68 13.04 6.53
C ARG A 57 6.23 13.02 8.00
N PRO A 58 5.05 12.48 8.31
CA PRO A 58 4.65 12.27 9.69
C PRO A 58 5.54 11.19 10.34
N LYS A 59 5.54 11.17 11.65
CA LYS A 59 6.12 10.04 12.40
C LYS A 59 5.32 8.77 12.04
N PRO A 60 5.99 7.65 11.73
CA PRO A 60 5.29 6.39 11.50
C PRO A 60 4.44 5.99 12.73
N HIS A 61 3.26 5.45 12.47
CA HIS A 61 2.46 4.82 13.52
C HIS A 61 3.14 3.55 14.03
N SER A 62 2.83 3.13 15.26
CA SER A 62 3.20 1.79 15.69
C SER A 62 2.27 0.73 15.07
N ILE A 63 2.72 -0.52 15.04
CA ILE A 63 1.89 -1.65 14.56
C ILE A 63 0.65 -1.77 15.45
N GLU A 64 0.82 -1.63 16.76
CA GLU A 64 -0.26 -1.71 17.74
C GLU A 64 -1.32 -0.63 17.53
N GLU A 65 -0.90 0.59 17.18
CA GLU A 65 -1.85 1.71 16.93
C GLU A 65 -2.77 1.42 15.75
N ILE A 66 -2.24 0.90 14.63
CA ILE A 66 -3.02 0.71 13.40
C ILE A 66 -3.68 -0.66 13.30
N CYS A 67 -3.20 -1.67 14.05
CA CYS A 67 -3.70 -3.03 13.97
C CYS A 67 -4.64 -3.46 15.11
N ARG A 68 -4.73 -2.69 16.20
CA ARG A 68 -5.52 -3.09 17.39
C ARG A 68 -6.96 -3.45 17.04
N GLU A 69 -7.65 -2.57 16.32
CA GLU A 69 -9.05 -2.74 15.94
C GLU A 69 -9.21 -3.31 14.53
N ALA A 70 -8.10 -3.51 13.83
CA ALA A 70 -8.12 -4.02 12.47
C ALA A 70 -8.53 -5.50 12.43
N ARG A 71 -9.29 -5.88 11.41
CA ARG A 71 -9.76 -7.25 11.17
C ARG A 71 -9.08 -7.87 9.94
N ARG A 72 -8.79 -7.07 8.95
CA ARG A 72 -8.11 -7.46 7.70
C ARG A 72 -6.96 -6.52 7.44
N ILE A 73 -5.76 -7.05 7.45
CA ILE A 73 -4.55 -6.28 7.14
C ILE A 73 -3.78 -6.98 6.02
N VAL A 74 -2.94 -6.22 5.33
CA VAL A 74 -2.00 -6.79 4.36
C VAL A 74 -0.57 -6.51 4.79
N VAL A 75 0.29 -7.51 4.66
CA VAL A 75 1.74 -7.40 4.76
C VAL A 75 2.30 -7.45 3.34
N ILE A 76 2.99 -6.40 2.93
CA ILE A 76 3.71 -6.32 1.65
C ILE A 76 5.16 -6.68 1.93
N ASP A 77 5.55 -7.91 1.60
CA ASP A 77 6.87 -8.45 1.90
C ASP A 77 7.77 -8.41 0.67
N GLY A 78 8.86 -7.64 0.75
CA GLY A 78 9.88 -7.58 -0.28
C GLY A 78 9.50 -6.87 -1.58
N VAL A 79 8.26 -6.40 -1.78
CA VAL A 79 7.82 -5.75 -3.02
C VAL A 79 8.51 -4.40 -3.19
N VAL A 80 9.29 -4.24 -4.26
CA VAL A 80 10.08 -3.03 -4.53
C VAL A 80 9.47 -2.10 -5.58
N ASP A 81 8.66 -2.62 -6.51
CA ASP A 81 8.06 -1.79 -7.56
C ASP A 81 6.99 -0.86 -7.01
N ALA A 82 7.23 0.44 -7.14
CA ALA A 82 6.33 1.48 -6.68
C ALA A 82 4.94 1.46 -7.39
N THR A 83 4.85 0.87 -8.58
CA THR A 83 3.57 0.70 -9.30
C THR A 83 2.73 -0.34 -8.58
N ASN A 84 3.33 -1.48 -8.25
CA ASN A 84 2.65 -2.55 -7.52
C ASN A 84 2.22 -2.10 -6.14
N ILE A 85 3.10 -1.42 -5.39
CA ILE A 85 2.74 -0.84 -4.09
C ILE A 85 1.55 0.10 -4.22
N GLY A 86 1.60 1.04 -5.17
CA GLY A 86 0.48 1.96 -5.40
C GLY A 86 -0.83 1.27 -5.76
N ALA A 87 -0.78 0.23 -6.59
CA ALA A 87 -1.95 -0.55 -6.97
C ALA A 87 -2.52 -1.37 -5.80
N ILE A 88 -1.64 -1.97 -4.97
CA ILE A 88 -2.05 -2.68 -3.74
C ILE A 88 -2.75 -1.73 -2.78
N PHE A 89 -2.19 -0.54 -2.51
CA PHE A 89 -2.86 0.47 -1.66
C PHE A 89 -4.22 0.90 -2.20
N ARG A 90 -4.35 1.03 -3.53
CA ARG A 90 -5.63 1.36 -4.14
C ARG A 90 -6.66 0.26 -3.94
N SER A 91 -6.27 -0.99 -4.13
CA SER A 91 -7.12 -2.16 -3.88
C SER A 91 -7.44 -2.31 -2.40
N ALA A 92 -6.48 -2.09 -1.50
CA ALA A 92 -6.67 -2.12 -0.06
C ALA A 92 -7.75 -1.12 0.40
N ALA A 93 -7.64 0.14 -0.04
CA ALA A 93 -8.63 1.17 0.26
C ALA A 93 -10.03 0.82 -0.28
N ALA A 94 -10.10 0.27 -1.50
CA ALA A 94 -11.37 -0.04 -2.17
C ALA A 94 -12.07 -1.28 -1.58
N LEU A 95 -11.32 -2.23 -1.03
CA LEU A 95 -11.80 -3.55 -0.64
C LEU A 95 -11.78 -3.78 0.88
N GLY A 96 -11.66 -2.69 1.67
CA GLY A 96 -11.86 -2.75 3.11
C GLY A 96 -10.70 -3.39 3.89
N ILE A 97 -9.46 -3.20 3.43
CA ILE A 97 -8.27 -3.53 4.21
C ILE A 97 -8.05 -2.40 5.22
N ASP A 98 -7.97 -2.75 6.50
CA ASP A 98 -7.91 -1.81 7.61
C ASP A 98 -6.53 -1.17 7.79
N ALA A 99 -5.45 -1.92 7.50
CA ALA A 99 -4.09 -1.43 7.61
C ALA A 99 -3.13 -2.15 6.64
N VAL A 100 -2.04 -1.46 6.27
CA VAL A 100 -0.97 -2.00 5.42
C VAL A 100 0.33 -1.98 6.21
N LEU A 101 0.99 -3.13 6.27
CA LEU A 101 2.34 -3.27 6.81
C LEU A 101 3.31 -3.53 5.65
N LEU A 102 4.50 -2.94 5.70
CA LEU A 102 5.51 -3.15 4.66
C LEU A 102 6.83 -3.55 5.31
N THR A 103 7.49 -4.54 4.74
CA THR A 103 8.92 -4.72 5.02
C THR A 103 9.74 -3.56 4.43
N PRO A 104 10.89 -3.18 5.03
CA PRO A 104 11.58 -1.93 4.69
C PRO A 104 12.33 -1.97 3.35
N THR A 105 11.63 -2.28 2.26
CA THR A 105 12.20 -2.39 0.90
C THR A 105 11.80 -1.25 -0.02
N SER A 106 10.57 -0.73 0.10
CA SER A 106 10.10 0.37 -0.73
C SER A 106 9.14 1.29 0.01
N CYS A 107 9.21 2.58 -0.28
CA CYS A 107 8.41 3.59 0.40
C CYS A 107 7.09 3.84 -0.34
N PRO A 108 5.92 3.66 0.30
CA PRO A 108 4.62 3.95 -0.32
C PRO A 108 4.40 5.43 -0.61
N LEU A 109 5.18 6.32 0.03
CA LEU A 109 5.19 7.76 -0.28
C LEU A 109 6.10 8.10 -1.47
N ASN A 110 6.65 7.11 -2.19
CA ASN A 110 7.27 7.34 -3.48
C ASN A 110 6.25 7.99 -4.43
N ARG A 111 6.69 9.01 -5.17
CA ARG A 111 5.80 9.76 -6.08
C ARG A 111 5.02 8.87 -7.05
N ARG A 112 5.63 7.79 -7.56
CA ARG A 112 4.97 6.84 -8.48
C ARG A 112 3.88 6.05 -7.76
N ALA A 113 4.16 5.56 -6.55
CA ALA A 113 3.17 4.86 -5.73
C ALA A 113 1.98 5.77 -5.38
N VAL A 114 2.23 7.01 -4.95
CA VAL A 114 1.17 8.01 -4.68
C VAL A 114 0.30 8.25 -5.91
N ARG A 115 0.88 8.35 -7.11
CA ARG A 115 0.12 8.56 -8.35
C ARG A 115 -0.69 7.35 -8.75
N VAL A 116 -0.12 6.16 -8.70
CA VAL A 116 -0.79 4.90 -9.08
C VAL A 116 -1.92 4.58 -8.09
N SER A 117 -1.68 4.83 -6.81
CA SER A 117 -2.72 4.65 -5.78
C SER A 117 -3.87 5.66 -5.90
N MET A 118 -3.76 6.68 -6.75
CA MET A 118 -4.72 7.80 -6.81
C MET A 118 -4.93 8.48 -5.45
N GLY A 119 -3.87 8.50 -4.61
CA GLY A 119 -3.90 9.05 -3.26
C GLY A 119 -4.42 8.10 -2.19
N SER A 120 -4.79 6.86 -2.52
CA SER A 120 -5.27 5.88 -1.52
C SER A 120 -4.24 5.54 -0.45
N VAL A 121 -2.95 5.75 -0.72
CA VAL A 121 -1.87 5.64 0.27
C VAL A 121 -2.06 6.59 1.47
N PHE A 122 -2.87 7.62 1.34
CA PHE A 122 -3.22 8.56 2.41
C PHE A 122 -4.52 8.22 3.13
N LEU A 123 -5.26 7.20 2.67
CA LEU A 123 -6.55 6.80 3.21
C LEU A 123 -6.44 5.59 4.13
N VAL A 124 -5.54 4.66 3.83
CA VAL A 124 -5.32 3.45 4.63
C VAL A 124 -4.11 3.67 5.53
N PRO A 125 -4.23 3.50 6.85
CA PRO A 125 -3.09 3.58 7.75
C PRO A 125 -2.04 2.53 7.41
N TRP A 126 -0.77 2.91 7.52
CA TRP A 126 0.32 2.01 7.21
C TRP A 126 1.56 2.29 8.08
N THR A 127 2.37 1.26 8.26
CA THR A 127 3.67 1.36 8.93
C THR A 127 4.63 0.29 8.44
N TRP A 128 5.85 0.32 8.93
CA TRP A 128 6.86 -0.69 8.64
C TRP A 128 6.73 -1.89 9.58
N LEU A 129 6.89 -3.09 9.01
CA LEU A 129 7.08 -4.33 9.74
C LEU A 129 8.57 -4.66 9.68
N ASP A 130 9.24 -4.58 10.80
CA ASP A 130 10.68 -4.74 10.95
C ASP A 130 11.09 -6.06 11.63
N THR A 131 10.10 -6.91 11.94
CA THR A 131 10.28 -8.12 12.73
C THR A 131 9.44 -9.28 12.19
N THR A 132 9.54 -10.41 12.86
CA THR A 132 8.71 -11.61 12.66
C THR A 132 7.21 -11.34 12.87
N PHE A 133 6.35 -12.26 12.47
CA PHE A 133 4.89 -12.13 12.64
C PHE A 133 4.41 -12.29 14.08
N SER A 134 5.32 -12.51 15.05
CA SER A 134 4.95 -12.68 16.47
C SER A 134 4.08 -11.54 17.00
N LYS A 135 4.40 -10.29 16.66
CA LYS A 135 3.56 -9.13 17.04
C LYS A 135 2.15 -9.19 16.46
N LEU A 136 1.97 -9.75 15.28
CA LEU A 136 0.65 -9.92 14.68
C LEU A 136 -0.14 -11.01 15.41
N HIS A 137 0.51 -12.10 15.78
CA HIS A 137 -0.07 -13.16 16.61
C HIS A 137 -0.49 -12.62 17.98
N ASP A 138 0.34 -11.80 18.63
CA ASP A 138 0.02 -11.14 19.91
C ASP A 138 -1.20 -10.22 19.81
N LEU A 139 -1.45 -9.63 18.64
CA LEU A 139 -2.64 -8.81 18.34
C LEU A 139 -3.85 -9.64 17.89
N GLY A 140 -3.70 -10.97 17.88
CA GLY A 140 -4.76 -11.93 17.58
C GLY A 140 -4.96 -12.22 16.10
N PHE A 141 -4.03 -11.82 15.22
CA PHE A 141 -4.11 -12.16 13.80
C PHE A 141 -3.64 -13.60 13.55
N ARG A 142 -4.34 -14.27 12.64
CA ARG A 142 -3.79 -15.37 11.88
C ARG A 142 -3.15 -14.83 10.61
N THR A 143 -2.10 -15.49 10.17
CA THR A 143 -1.32 -15.09 8.99
C THR A 143 -1.59 -16.01 7.81
N ALA A 144 -1.82 -15.45 6.63
CA ALA A 144 -2.08 -16.16 5.38
C ALA A 144 -1.04 -15.77 4.33
N ALA A 145 -0.03 -16.61 4.13
CA ALA A 145 1.00 -16.43 3.13
C ALA A 145 0.47 -16.80 1.74
N MET A 146 0.42 -15.82 0.83
CA MET A 146 -0.01 -16.04 -0.55
C MET A 146 1.13 -16.68 -1.34
N ALA A 147 1.13 -18.01 -1.40
CA ALA A 147 2.18 -18.79 -2.05
C ALA A 147 1.66 -20.10 -2.64
N LEU A 148 2.29 -20.57 -3.72
CA LEU A 148 2.03 -21.86 -4.32
C LEU A 148 3.00 -22.89 -3.76
N THR A 149 2.50 -23.83 -2.96
CA THR A 149 3.24 -24.96 -2.41
C THR A 149 2.37 -26.23 -2.47
N ASP A 150 2.97 -27.39 -2.26
CA ASP A 150 2.24 -28.68 -2.24
C ASP A 150 1.17 -28.74 -1.15
N HIS A 151 1.32 -27.96 -0.10
CA HIS A 151 0.42 -27.94 1.06
C HIS A 151 -0.48 -26.69 1.11
N SER A 152 -0.44 -25.84 0.08
CA SER A 152 -1.27 -24.64 0.07
C SER A 152 -2.76 -24.98 -0.08
N ILE A 153 -3.59 -24.34 0.76
CA ILE A 153 -5.05 -24.41 0.67
C ILE A 153 -5.57 -23.41 -0.36
N SER A 154 -6.74 -23.68 -0.92
CA SER A 154 -7.38 -22.74 -1.84
C SER A 154 -7.90 -21.50 -1.11
N ILE A 155 -7.84 -20.36 -1.77
CA ILE A 155 -8.27 -19.06 -1.21
C ILE A 155 -9.77 -19.00 -0.84
N ASP A 156 -10.58 -19.87 -1.42
CA ASP A 156 -12.01 -20.03 -1.11
C ASP A 156 -12.28 -20.99 0.05
N ASN A 157 -11.23 -21.49 0.72
CA ASN A 157 -11.38 -22.36 1.88
C ASN A 157 -12.18 -21.64 2.98
N PRO A 158 -13.29 -22.21 3.47
CA PRO A 158 -14.16 -21.59 4.46
C PRO A 158 -13.47 -21.18 5.77
N LEU A 159 -12.39 -21.87 6.16
CA LEU A 159 -11.61 -21.54 7.35
C LEU A 159 -11.11 -20.09 7.34
N LEU A 160 -10.63 -19.63 6.18
CA LEU A 160 -10.10 -18.26 6.05
C LEU A 160 -11.16 -17.18 6.27
N ALA A 161 -12.39 -17.45 5.86
CA ALA A 161 -13.51 -16.52 6.04
C ALA A 161 -13.97 -16.42 7.51
N THR A 162 -13.74 -17.48 8.30
CA THR A 162 -14.14 -17.52 9.73
C THR A 162 -13.13 -16.84 10.65
N GLU A 163 -11.91 -16.57 10.19
CA GLU A 163 -10.90 -15.90 11.00
C GLU A 163 -11.36 -14.49 11.39
N PRO A 164 -11.43 -14.17 12.68
CA PRO A 164 -11.84 -12.85 13.13
C PRO A 164 -10.83 -11.77 12.72
N LYS A 165 -9.54 -12.10 12.75
CA LYS A 165 -8.43 -11.24 12.32
C LYS A 165 -7.49 -12.00 11.40
N LEU A 166 -7.28 -11.49 10.18
CA LEU A 166 -6.43 -12.13 9.19
C LEU A 166 -5.43 -11.13 8.59
N ALA A 167 -4.15 -11.49 8.62
CA ALA A 167 -3.06 -10.80 7.95
C ALA A 167 -2.71 -11.52 6.64
N ILE A 168 -2.94 -10.89 5.51
CA ILE A 168 -2.67 -11.42 4.18
C ILE A 168 -1.26 -11.02 3.78
N ILE A 169 -0.35 -11.98 3.55
CA ILE A 169 1.05 -11.71 3.23
C ILE A 169 1.27 -11.87 1.74
N MET A 170 1.70 -10.78 1.09
CA MET A 170 1.95 -10.69 -0.35
C MET A 170 3.45 -10.58 -0.59
N GLY A 171 4.02 -11.50 -1.37
CA GLY A 171 5.44 -11.56 -1.70
C GLY A 171 5.83 -10.79 -2.97
N THR A 172 7.12 -10.88 -3.31
CA THR A 172 7.69 -10.26 -4.52
C THR A 172 7.20 -10.93 -5.80
N GLU A 173 7.37 -10.22 -6.93
CA GLU A 173 7.25 -10.82 -8.25
C GLU A 173 8.54 -11.62 -8.55
N GLY A 174 8.38 -12.85 -8.99
CA GLY A 174 9.48 -13.77 -9.30
C GLY A 174 9.75 -14.76 -8.16
N ASP A 175 10.44 -14.32 -7.12
CA ASP A 175 10.84 -15.23 -6.01
C ASP A 175 9.70 -15.53 -5.01
N GLY A 176 8.63 -14.71 -5.03
CA GLY A 176 7.51 -14.86 -4.11
C GLY A 176 7.87 -14.51 -2.66
N LEU A 177 7.37 -15.29 -1.73
CA LEU A 177 7.68 -15.20 -0.30
C LEU A 177 8.88 -16.09 0.06
N SER A 178 9.67 -15.65 1.03
CA SER A 178 10.79 -16.47 1.53
C SER A 178 10.29 -17.75 2.19
N TYR A 179 11.17 -18.75 2.24
CA TYR A 179 10.85 -20.00 2.93
C TYR A 179 10.51 -19.77 4.40
N GLU A 180 11.22 -18.86 5.05
CA GLU A 180 11.01 -18.50 6.44
C GLU A 180 9.62 -17.85 6.63
N THR A 181 9.24 -16.92 5.77
CA THR A 181 7.91 -16.29 5.77
C THR A 181 6.80 -17.34 5.62
N ILE A 182 6.98 -18.29 4.68
CA ILE A 182 6.01 -19.37 4.45
C ILE A 182 5.92 -20.30 5.67
N ALA A 183 7.06 -20.64 6.27
CA ALA A 183 7.12 -21.55 7.42
C ALA A 183 6.53 -20.95 8.71
N GLU A 184 6.61 -19.63 8.90
CA GLU A 184 6.04 -18.91 10.05
C GLU A 184 4.53 -18.65 9.90
N ALA A 185 3.97 -18.75 8.70
CA ALA A 185 2.58 -18.44 8.45
C ALA A 185 1.63 -19.54 8.98
N ASP A 186 0.48 -19.13 9.54
CA ASP A 186 -0.56 -20.07 9.98
C ASP A 186 -1.21 -20.80 8.79
N TYR A 187 -1.34 -20.13 7.66
CA TYR A 187 -1.91 -20.64 6.42
C TYR A 187 -1.01 -20.33 5.24
N VAL A 188 -0.81 -21.30 4.35
CA VAL A 188 -0.27 -21.07 3.01
C VAL A 188 -1.44 -21.16 2.04
N VAL A 189 -1.67 -20.10 1.29
CA VAL A 189 -2.90 -19.92 0.51
C VAL A 189 -2.56 -19.67 -0.96
N ARG A 190 -3.24 -20.42 -1.85
CA ARG A 190 -3.11 -20.25 -3.29
C ARG A 190 -4.40 -19.73 -3.92
N ILE A 191 -4.27 -18.95 -4.96
CA ILE A 191 -5.34 -18.63 -5.91
C ILE A 191 -5.34 -19.75 -6.97
N PRO A 192 -6.41 -20.54 -7.12
CA PRO A 192 -6.48 -21.55 -8.19
C PRO A 192 -6.35 -20.87 -9.57
N MET A 193 -5.47 -21.40 -10.39
CA MET A 193 -5.18 -20.90 -11.74
C MET A 193 -5.54 -21.93 -12.79
N SER A 194 -5.69 -21.48 -14.05
CA SER A 194 -5.95 -22.34 -15.21
C SER A 194 -4.81 -22.22 -16.22
N HIS A 195 -4.74 -23.16 -17.17
CA HIS A 195 -3.82 -23.14 -18.30
C HIS A 195 -2.33 -23.12 -17.91
N ASP A 196 -1.96 -23.82 -16.85
CA ASP A 196 -0.57 -23.91 -16.35
C ASP A 196 0.07 -22.54 -16.06
N VAL A 197 -0.78 -21.56 -15.67
CA VAL A 197 -0.31 -20.27 -15.16
C VAL A 197 -0.03 -20.42 -13.66
N ASP A 198 1.18 -20.13 -13.23
CA ASP A 198 1.63 -20.34 -11.85
C ASP A 198 1.38 -19.12 -10.94
N SER A 199 1.31 -17.92 -11.50
CA SER A 199 1.20 -16.69 -10.73
C SER A 199 0.48 -15.57 -11.46
N LEU A 200 -0.03 -14.60 -10.70
CA LEU A 200 -0.51 -13.30 -11.15
C LEU A 200 0.49 -12.23 -10.75
N ASN A 201 0.46 -11.08 -11.44
CA ASN A 201 1.08 -9.87 -10.91
C ASN A 201 0.61 -9.65 -9.46
N VAL A 202 1.52 -9.26 -8.56
CA VAL A 202 1.25 -9.17 -7.12
C VAL A 202 0.08 -8.23 -6.78
N ALA A 203 -0.10 -7.14 -7.53
CA ALA A 203 -1.23 -6.23 -7.30
C ALA A 203 -2.57 -6.84 -7.74
N ALA A 204 -2.57 -7.65 -8.80
CA ALA A 204 -3.76 -8.40 -9.23
C ALA A 204 -4.11 -9.49 -8.21
N ALA A 205 -3.11 -10.27 -7.78
CA ALA A 205 -3.28 -11.27 -6.73
C ALA A 205 -3.81 -10.65 -5.44
N ALA A 206 -3.28 -9.48 -5.04
CA ALA A 206 -3.75 -8.74 -3.87
C ALA A 206 -5.23 -8.34 -4.00
N ALA A 207 -5.67 -7.83 -5.15
CA ALA A 207 -7.07 -7.46 -5.35
C ALA A 207 -8.01 -8.67 -5.23
N VAL A 208 -7.63 -9.82 -5.79
CA VAL A 208 -8.39 -11.08 -5.65
C VAL A 208 -8.42 -11.52 -4.18
N ALA A 209 -7.27 -11.50 -3.49
CA ALA A 209 -7.17 -11.89 -2.11
C ALA A 209 -8.02 -10.99 -1.19
N PHE A 210 -7.96 -9.67 -1.37
CA PHE A 210 -8.74 -8.73 -0.56
C PHE A 210 -10.25 -8.89 -0.77
N TRP A 211 -10.67 -9.13 -2.01
CA TRP A 211 -12.07 -9.40 -2.30
C TRP A 211 -12.56 -10.68 -1.66
N GLN A 212 -11.82 -11.78 -1.82
CA GLN A 212 -12.21 -13.10 -1.34
C GLN A 212 -12.15 -13.20 0.19
N LEU A 213 -11.10 -12.64 0.79
CA LEU A 213 -10.82 -12.75 2.23
C LEU A 213 -11.34 -11.56 3.06
N ARG A 214 -12.19 -10.71 2.47
CA ARG A 214 -12.78 -9.57 3.20
C ARG A 214 -13.50 -10.02 4.46
N ALA A 215 -13.48 -9.18 5.48
CA ALA A 215 -14.25 -9.47 6.69
C ALA A 215 -15.74 -9.57 6.34
N PRO A 216 -16.47 -10.56 6.91
CA PRO A 216 -17.91 -10.58 6.76
C PRO A 216 -18.48 -9.26 7.28
N ASP A 217 -19.41 -8.67 6.51
CA ASP A 217 -20.09 -7.43 6.91
C ASP A 217 -20.73 -7.65 8.29
N SER A 218 -20.26 -6.89 9.27
CA SER A 218 -20.95 -6.78 10.54
C SER A 218 -22.16 -5.85 10.31
N ASN A 219 -23.31 -6.44 9.94
CA ASN A 219 -24.58 -5.81 9.63
C ASN A 219 -24.70 -5.13 8.24
N LYS A 220 -25.27 -5.84 7.32
CA LYS A 220 -26.36 -5.32 6.49
C LYS A 220 -27.67 -5.85 7.01
#